data_7f2ec12bb1b38863d51dc007aa49de23
#
_entry.id   7f2ec12bb1b38863d51dc007aa49de23
#
_cell.length_a   1.000
_cell.length_b   1.000
_cell.length_c   1.000
_cell.angle_alpha   90.00
_cell.angle_beta   90.00
_cell.angle_gamma   90.00
#
_symmetry.space_group_name_H-M   'P 1'
#
loop_
_entity.id
_entity.type
_entity.pdbx_description
1 polymer ?
#
loop_
_entity_poly.entity_id
_entity_poly.type
_entity_poly.pdbx_seq_one_letter_code
_entity_poly.pdbx_strand_id
1 'polypeptide(L)'
;MYNVMIVDDLEIPRYDLKRMDSWEPAGFLIKGEAENGLEALEKLKKDHYDLVISDIKMPVMDGMELLREISAHKLCPCVVMLSDYTEYAYARE
;
A
#
# COMPACT_ATOMS: atom_id res chain seq x y z
N MET A 1 -7.16 9.93 -13.70
CA MET A 1 -5.98 9.56 -12.91
C MET A 1 -6.17 8.21 -12.24
N TYR A 2 -5.10 7.52 -12.02
CA TYR A 2 -5.14 6.27 -11.27
C TYR A 2 -5.13 6.55 -9.77
N ASN A 3 -6.03 5.94 -9.03
CA ASN A 3 -6.15 6.13 -7.60
C ASN A 3 -5.21 5.19 -6.85
N VAL A 4 -4.44 5.75 -5.93
CA VAL A 4 -3.42 5.03 -5.17
C VAL A 4 -3.75 5.04 -3.68
N MET A 5 -3.58 3.90 -3.01
CA MET A 5 -3.63 3.79 -1.57
C MET A 5 -2.24 3.47 -1.03
N ILE A 6 -1.84 4.15 0.02
CA ILE A 6 -0.59 3.89 0.72
C ILE A 6 -0.90 3.24 2.07
N VAL A 7 -0.27 2.10 2.33
CA VAL A 7 -0.50 1.32 3.56
C VAL A 7 0.81 1.14 4.29
N ASP A 8 0.91 1.69 5.48
CA ASP A 8 2.08 1.59 6.34
C ASP A 8 1.64 1.93 7.76
N ASP A 9 2.12 1.19 8.75
CA ASP A 9 1.77 1.44 10.14
C ASP A 9 2.45 2.68 10.72
N LEU A 10 3.46 3.21 10.04
CA LEU A 10 4.18 4.40 10.47
C LEU A 10 3.73 5.61 9.65
N GLU A 11 3.47 6.71 10.35
CA GLU A 11 2.98 7.92 9.71
C GLU A 11 4.04 8.58 8.82
N ILE A 12 5.31 8.55 9.25
CA ILE A 12 6.38 9.24 8.53
C ILE A 12 6.59 8.68 7.11
N PRO A 13 6.72 7.36 6.92
CA PRO A 13 6.82 6.82 5.57
C PRO A 13 5.61 7.15 4.68
N ARG A 14 4.39 7.13 5.26
CA ARG A 14 3.20 7.52 4.49
C ARG A 14 3.28 8.97 4.06
N TYR A 15 3.70 9.84 4.97
CA TYR A 15 3.84 11.26 4.69
C TYR A 15 4.87 11.51 3.59
N ASP A 16 6.03 10.84 3.69
CA ASP A 16 7.09 10.99 2.71
C ASP A 16 6.66 10.56 1.32
N LEU A 17 5.96 9.44 1.21
CA LEU A 17 5.44 8.97 -0.08
C LEU A 17 4.44 9.95 -0.66
N LYS A 18 3.52 10.46 0.16
CA LYS A 18 2.52 11.42 -0.33
C LYS A 18 3.12 12.72 -0.84
N ARG A 19 4.25 13.12 -0.29
CA ARG A 19 4.90 14.39 -0.64
C ARG A 19 5.66 14.34 -1.96
N MET A 20 5.88 13.16 -2.52
CA MET A 20 6.63 13.05 -3.77
C MET A 20 5.89 13.75 -4.90
N ASP A 21 6.59 14.62 -5.59
CA ASP A 21 5.99 15.44 -6.64
C ASP A 21 5.73 14.67 -7.93
N SER A 22 6.24 13.46 -8.04
CA SER A 22 6.16 12.67 -9.27
C SER A 22 4.82 11.96 -9.48
N TRP A 23 3.94 11.88 -8.46
CA TRP A 23 2.68 11.15 -8.60
C TRP A 23 1.77 11.77 -9.66
N GLU A 24 1.45 13.04 -9.50
CA GLU A 24 0.51 13.71 -10.39
C GLU A 24 0.98 13.78 -11.84
N PRO A 25 2.24 14.17 -12.11
CA PRO A 25 2.74 14.14 -13.50
C PRO A 25 2.71 12.75 -14.12
N ALA A 26 2.83 11.69 -13.31
CA ALA A 26 2.78 10.32 -13.81
C ALA A 26 1.35 9.78 -13.96
N GLY A 27 0.34 10.58 -13.60
CA GLY A 27 -1.06 10.19 -13.74
C GLY A 27 -1.64 9.50 -12.52
N PHE A 28 -1.02 9.65 -11.34
CA PHE A 28 -1.47 9.02 -10.11
C PHE A 28 -1.98 10.04 -9.10
N LEU A 29 -3.01 9.67 -8.37
CA LEU A 29 -3.56 10.45 -7.28
C LEU A 29 -3.53 9.61 -6.01
N ILE A 30 -2.87 10.10 -4.96
CA ILE A 30 -2.91 9.45 -3.65
C ILE A 30 -4.26 9.76 -3.02
N LYS A 31 -5.17 8.81 -3.11
CA LYS A 31 -6.55 9.01 -2.67
C LYS A 31 -6.79 8.53 -1.25
N GLY A 32 -6.03 7.56 -0.76
CA GLY A 32 -6.25 7.01 0.57
C GLY A 32 -4.99 6.48 1.23
N GLU A 33 -5.10 6.29 2.54
CA GLU A 33 -4.05 5.73 3.37
C GLU A 33 -4.65 4.75 4.35
N ALA A 34 -3.82 3.82 4.85
CA ALA A 34 -4.21 2.92 5.92
C ALA A 34 -3.01 2.59 6.79
N GLU A 35 -3.26 2.29 8.05
CA GLU A 35 -2.22 1.98 9.03
C GLU A 35 -1.92 0.48 9.14
N ASN A 36 -2.78 -0.35 8.58
CA ASN A 36 -2.61 -1.81 8.58
C ASN A 36 -3.45 -2.41 7.46
N GLY A 37 -3.26 -3.72 7.25
CA GLY A 37 -3.96 -4.41 6.18
C GLY A 37 -5.46 -4.47 6.35
N LEU A 38 -5.94 -4.58 7.58
CA LEU A 38 -7.39 -4.65 7.81
C LEU A 38 -8.08 -3.34 7.46
N GLU A 39 -7.51 -2.22 7.87
CA GLU A 39 -8.03 -0.90 7.51
C GLU A 39 -8.02 -0.70 5.99
N ALA A 40 -6.91 -1.10 5.35
CA ALA A 40 -6.80 -1.03 3.89
C ALA A 40 -7.89 -1.86 3.21
N LEU A 41 -8.11 -3.07 3.70
CA LEU A 41 -9.11 -3.98 3.14
C LEU A 41 -10.51 -3.38 3.23
N GLU A 42 -10.86 -2.78 4.36
CA GLU A 42 -12.14 -2.12 4.54
C GLU A 42 -12.34 -0.99 3.54
N LYS A 43 -11.30 -0.18 3.34
CA LYS A 43 -11.37 0.94 2.39
C LYS A 43 -11.45 0.45 0.94
N LEU A 44 -10.74 -0.63 0.61
CA LEU A 44 -10.79 -1.21 -0.73
C LEU A 44 -12.15 -1.78 -1.09
N LYS A 45 -12.90 -2.22 -0.10
CA LYS A 45 -14.27 -2.71 -0.32
C LYS A 45 -15.26 -1.61 -0.57
N LYS A 46 -14.96 -0.38 -0.16
CA LYS A 46 -15.85 0.76 -0.30
C LYS A 46 -15.57 1.61 -1.53
N ASP A 47 -14.30 1.75 -1.90
CA ASP A 47 -13.87 2.63 -2.97
C ASP A 47 -12.96 1.91 -3.95
N HIS A 48 -12.92 2.42 -5.17
CA HIS A 48 -12.04 1.86 -6.21
C HIS A 48 -10.63 2.44 -6.09
N TYR A 49 -9.65 1.55 -6.12
CA TYR A 49 -8.23 1.89 -6.19
C TYR A 49 -7.58 1.10 -7.30
N ASP A 50 -6.65 1.74 -8.01
CA ASP A 50 -5.92 1.12 -9.11
C ASP A 50 -4.60 0.53 -8.65
N LEU A 51 -4.04 1.08 -7.58
CA LEU A 51 -2.73 0.68 -7.06
C LEU A 51 -2.72 0.75 -5.54
N VAL A 52 -2.19 -0.29 -4.91
CA VAL A 52 -1.90 -0.30 -3.48
C VAL A 52 -0.39 -0.42 -3.30
N ILE A 53 0.18 0.49 -2.54
CA ILE A 53 1.59 0.43 -2.12
C ILE A 53 1.58 0.14 -0.64
N SER A 54 2.10 -1.01 -0.25
CA SER A 54 2.01 -1.49 1.13
C SER A 54 3.35 -1.90 1.68
N ASP A 55 3.58 -1.59 2.95
CA ASP A 55 4.65 -2.20 3.71
C ASP A 55 4.31 -3.69 3.93
N ILE A 56 5.33 -4.50 4.14
CA ILE A 56 5.14 -5.94 4.37
C ILE A 56 4.76 -6.20 5.82
N LYS A 57 5.54 -5.67 6.75
CA LYS A 57 5.33 -5.90 8.18
C LYS A 57 4.50 -4.81 8.82
N MET A 58 3.30 -5.18 9.24
CA MET A 58 2.39 -4.28 9.94
C MET A 58 1.61 -5.08 10.98
N PRO A 59 1.17 -4.43 12.07
CA PRO A 59 0.32 -5.11 13.04
C PRO A 59 -1.07 -5.38 12.48
N VAL A 60 -1.83 -6.22 13.14
CA VAL A 60 -3.21 -6.60 12.85
C VAL A 60 -3.31 -7.46 11.59
N MET A 61 -2.97 -6.92 10.44
CA MET A 61 -2.90 -7.66 9.17
C MET A 61 -1.71 -7.12 8.39
N ASP A 62 -0.75 -7.98 8.08
CA ASP A 62 0.45 -7.57 7.36
C ASP A 62 0.21 -7.45 5.85
N GLY A 63 1.25 -6.99 5.13
CA GLY A 63 1.13 -6.76 3.70
C GLY A 63 0.89 -8.02 2.89
N MET A 64 1.45 -9.15 3.30
CA MET A 64 1.27 -10.41 2.58
C MET A 64 -0.15 -10.96 2.77
N GLU A 65 -0.70 -10.83 3.97
CA GLU A 65 -2.10 -11.18 4.23
C GLU A 65 -3.04 -10.29 3.44
N LEU A 66 -2.73 -8.98 3.40
CA LEU A 66 -3.51 -8.04 2.61
C LEU A 66 -3.47 -8.41 1.13
N LEU A 67 -2.29 -8.76 0.61
CA LEU A 67 -2.16 -9.16 -0.79
C LEU A 67 -3.04 -10.39 -1.10
N ARG A 68 -3.05 -11.38 -0.21
CA ARG A 68 -3.89 -12.57 -0.39
C ARG A 68 -5.37 -12.20 -0.47
N GLU A 69 -5.82 -11.30 0.42
CA GLU A 69 -7.21 -10.85 0.43
C GLU A 69 -7.58 -10.04 -0.80
N ILE A 70 -6.69 -9.16 -1.24
CA ILE A 70 -6.90 -8.39 -2.46
C ILE A 70 -7.02 -9.33 -3.66
N SER A 71 -6.15 -10.32 -3.76
CA SER A 71 -6.18 -11.28 -4.87
C SER A 71 -7.43 -12.16 -4.83
N ALA A 72 -7.80 -12.64 -3.65
CA ALA A 72 -8.95 -13.52 -3.49
C ALA A 72 -10.27 -12.82 -3.87
N HIS A 73 -10.39 -11.54 -3.55
CA HIS A 73 -11.61 -10.77 -3.79
C HIS A 73 -11.51 -9.80 -4.97
N LYS A 74 -10.39 -9.81 -5.68
CA LYS A 74 -10.15 -8.96 -6.85
C LYS A 74 -10.41 -7.48 -6.58
N LEU A 75 -9.88 -7.00 -5.46
CA LEU A 75 -10.16 -5.65 -4.98
C LEU A 75 -9.30 -4.58 -5.63
N CYS A 76 -8.14 -4.93 -6.17
CA CYS A 76 -7.24 -3.97 -6.79
C CYS A 76 -6.36 -4.68 -7.82
N PRO A 77 -6.15 -4.10 -9.01
CA PRO A 77 -5.40 -4.78 -10.07
C PRO A 77 -3.89 -4.80 -9.85
N CYS A 78 -3.34 -3.88 -9.05
CA CYS A 78 -1.90 -3.79 -8.89
C CYS A 78 -1.53 -3.51 -7.44
N VAL A 79 -0.61 -4.31 -6.90
CA VAL A 79 -0.12 -4.17 -5.53
C VAL A 79 1.40 -4.19 -5.56
N VAL A 80 2.01 -3.19 -4.92
CA VAL A 80 3.46 -3.09 -4.78
C VAL A 80 3.80 -3.21 -3.31
N MET A 81 4.71 -4.12 -2.98
CA MET A 81 5.21 -4.29 -1.61
C MET A 81 6.52 -3.56 -1.44
N LEU A 82 6.62 -2.81 -0.35
CA LEU A 82 7.85 -2.11 0.02
C LEU A 82 8.45 -2.78 1.25
N SER A 83 9.76 -3.08 1.17
CA SER A 83 10.51 -3.58 2.32
C SER A 83 11.33 -2.44 2.89
N ASP A 84 11.51 -2.42 4.21
CA ASP A 84 12.49 -1.52 4.78
C ASP A 84 13.91 -2.00 4.42
N TYR A 85 14.90 -1.20 4.77
CA TYR A 85 16.28 -1.51 4.43
C TYR A 85 16.72 -2.88 4.99
N THR A 86 16.33 -3.17 6.22
CA THR A 86 16.71 -4.41 6.87
C THR A 86 16.13 -5.62 6.16
N GLU A 87 14.87 -5.56 5.81
CA GLU A 87 14.20 -6.65 5.10
C GLU A 87 14.76 -6.83 3.71
N TYR A 88 15.05 -5.74 3.02
CA TYR A 88 15.64 -5.80 1.71
C TYR A 88 17.01 -6.47 1.74
N ALA A 89 17.87 -6.08 2.68
CA ALA A 89 19.19 -6.68 2.83
C ALA A 89 19.10 -8.16 3.16
N TYR A 90 18.16 -8.53 4.00
CA TYR A 90 17.94 -9.94 4.36
C TYR A 90 17.46 -10.75 3.16
N ALA A 91 16.53 -10.22 2.41
CA ALA A 91 15.95 -10.94 1.26
C ALA A 91 16.95 -11.17 0.14
N ARG A 92 18.00 -10.37 0.06
CA ARG A 92 19.03 -10.55 -0.98
C ARG A 92 19.97 -11.71 -0.70
N GLU A 93 20.00 -12.18 0.50
CA GLU A 93 20.87 -13.29 0.88
C GLU A 93 20.21 -14.63 0.68
#